data_e50d2594f5597c75b6926e54d2014bcd
#
_entry.id   e50d2594f5597c75b6926e54d2014bcd
#
_cell.length_a   1.000
_cell.length_b   1.000
_cell.length_c   1.000
_cell.angle_alpha   90.00
_cell.angle_beta   90.00
_cell.angle_gamma   90.00
#
_symmetry.space_group_name_H-M   'P 1'
#
loop_
_entity.id
_entity.type
_entity.pdbx_description
1 polymer ?
#
loop_
_entity_poly.entity_id
_entity_poly.type
_entity_poly.pdbx_seq_one_letter_code
_entity_poly.pdbx_strand_id
1 'polypeptide(L)'
;MLFSSLHILFGVCAIGLSIALVALVPERDGVILKSGERIAALLNLAALAWLISSLGNLIAMLASLFDRSFFGVLDFTTIRSYIFQTSLGRFQAIEVLAALLIAIFVARVKRTGGALYLLLIANVGIAAPVLQSHSAQSGSHGIAVGSLVIHVIALSWWIGSIGALVALDKNDRELAFSRVSTIALWSSIAVAVSGVVNSWTRLRLSDLWFTKYGALLLAKIALMAIVIIVASRLRKQRRVSYYVPIELALLISIMAIGSYLNRFTPSDLKPITFDRTRELVGVSMPPQPTLNRLFFAY
;
A
#
# COMPACT_ATOMS: atom_id res chain seq x y z
N MET A 1 -0.86 5.18 -14.97
CA MET A 1 -1.72 5.61 -13.85
C MET A 1 -2.69 4.53 -13.39
N LEU A 2 -3.46 3.92 -14.29
CA LEU A 2 -4.45 2.90 -13.93
C LEU A 2 -3.85 1.71 -13.16
N PHE A 3 -2.85 1.05 -13.71
CA PHE A 3 -2.20 -0.09 -13.06
C PHE A 3 -1.59 0.25 -11.69
N SER A 4 -1.05 1.46 -11.52
CA SER A 4 -0.47 1.92 -10.24
C SER A 4 -1.50 2.10 -9.10
N SER A 5 -2.78 2.22 -9.40
CA SER A 5 -3.83 2.24 -8.37
C SER A 5 -4.48 0.87 -8.21
N LEU A 6 -4.64 0.12 -9.30
CA LEU A 6 -5.31 -1.18 -9.29
C LEU A 6 -4.51 -2.24 -8.53
N HIS A 7 -3.18 -2.30 -8.67
CA HIS A 7 -2.40 -3.30 -7.95
C HIS A 7 -2.49 -3.12 -6.41
N ILE A 8 -2.51 -1.88 -5.93
CA ILE A 8 -2.71 -1.61 -4.50
C ILE A 8 -4.11 -2.05 -4.06
N LEU A 9 -5.15 -1.70 -4.83
CA LEU A 9 -6.53 -2.06 -4.51
C LEU A 9 -6.71 -3.58 -4.42
N PHE A 10 -6.24 -4.32 -5.42
CA PHE A 10 -6.37 -5.78 -5.42
C PHE A 10 -5.48 -6.46 -4.39
N GLY A 11 -4.30 -5.90 -4.07
CA GLY A 11 -3.47 -6.36 -2.96
C GLY A 11 -4.18 -6.20 -1.60
N VAL A 12 -4.84 -5.06 -1.38
CA VAL A 12 -5.69 -4.84 -0.19
C VAL A 12 -6.86 -5.82 -0.13
N CYS A 13 -7.52 -6.08 -1.27
CA CYS A 13 -8.58 -7.10 -1.34
C CYS A 13 -8.04 -8.49 -0.99
N ALA A 14 -6.87 -8.87 -1.51
CA ALA A 14 -6.25 -10.16 -1.22
C ALA A 14 -5.90 -10.29 0.28
N ILE A 15 -5.38 -9.24 0.91
CA ILE A 15 -5.15 -9.22 2.37
C ILE A 15 -6.46 -9.40 3.13
N GLY A 16 -7.50 -8.63 2.79
CA GLY A 16 -8.78 -8.70 3.48
C GLY A 16 -9.43 -10.07 3.39
N LEU A 17 -9.44 -10.67 2.20
CA LEU A 17 -9.99 -12.02 2.00
C LEU A 17 -9.14 -13.11 2.67
N SER A 18 -7.81 -12.92 2.76
CA SER A 18 -6.93 -13.80 3.55
C SER A 18 -7.24 -13.67 5.05
N ILE A 19 -7.45 -12.45 5.57
CA ILE A 19 -7.90 -12.22 6.95
C ILE A 19 -9.25 -12.92 7.18
N ALA A 20 -10.17 -12.87 6.22
CA ALA A 20 -11.46 -13.55 6.33
C ALA A 20 -11.28 -15.06 6.52
N LEU A 21 -10.42 -15.71 5.74
CA LEU A 21 -10.14 -17.13 5.87
C LEU A 21 -9.44 -17.50 7.17
N VAL A 22 -8.59 -16.60 7.71
CA VAL A 22 -7.85 -16.85 8.96
C VAL A 22 -8.72 -16.62 10.20
N ALA A 23 -9.57 -15.58 10.18
CA ALA A 23 -10.14 -15.07 11.42
C ALA A 23 -11.66 -14.82 11.39
N LEU A 24 -12.30 -14.72 10.22
CA LEU A 24 -13.70 -14.28 10.14
C LEU A 24 -14.66 -15.41 9.79
N VAL A 25 -14.22 -16.36 8.96
CA VAL A 25 -15.04 -17.52 8.58
C VAL A 25 -15.09 -18.53 9.74
N PRO A 26 -16.22 -19.19 9.98
CA PRO A 26 -16.32 -20.29 10.94
C PRO A 26 -15.34 -21.43 10.61
N GLU A 27 -14.70 -21.94 11.64
CA GLU A 27 -13.80 -23.07 11.56
C GLU A 27 -14.10 -24.11 12.63
N ARG A 28 -13.68 -25.35 12.41
CA ARG A 28 -13.73 -26.42 13.40
C ARG A 28 -12.40 -27.19 13.41
N ASP A 29 -11.71 -27.21 14.52
CA ASP A 29 -10.40 -27.85 14.70
C ASP A 29 -9.35 -27.39 13.65
N GLY A 30 -9.39 -26.08 13.33
CA GLY A 30 -8.54 -25.47 12.32
C GLY A 30 -8.94 -25.77 10.87
N VAL A 31 -10.05 -26.46 10.63
CA VAL A 31 -10.60 -26.72 9.29
C VAL A 31 -11.64 -25.67 8.95
N ILE A 32 -11.43 -24.98 7.83
CA ILE A 32 -12.33 -23.95 7.30
C ILE A 32 -13.63 -24.63 6.84
N LEU A 33 -14.78 -24.12 7.31
CA LEU A 33 -16.08 -24.66 6.92
C LEU A 33 -16.50 -24.21 5.51
N LYS A 34 -17.60 -24.76 5.00
CA LYS A 34 -18.10 -24.55 3.63
C LYS A 34 -18.27 -23.08 3.23
N SER A 35 -18.61 -22.20 4.18
CA SER A 35 -18.70 -20.75 3.95
C SER A 35 -17.35 -20.14 3.50
N GLY A 36 -16.24 -20.74 3.85
CA GLY A 36 -14.90 -20.33 3.41
C GLY A 36 -14.59 -20.61 1.95
N GLU A 37 -15.29 -21.54 1.29
CA GLU A 37 -15.07 -21.85 -0.13
C GLU A 37 -15.36 -20.64 -1.03
N ARG A 38 -16.43 -19.90 -0.71
CA ARG A 38 -16.75 -18.64 -1.41
C ARG A 38 -15.66 -17.58 -1.22
N ILE A 39 -15.19 -17.43 0.01
CA ILE A 39 -14.11 -16.48 0.32
C ILE A 39 -12.80 -16.88 -0.39
N ALA A 40 -12.48 -18.18 -0.43
CA ALA A 40 -11.33 -18.68 -1.17
C ALA A 40 -11.44 -18.42 -2.68
N ALA A 41 -12.63 -18.59 -3.28
CA ALA A 41 -12.88 -18.26 -4.68
C ALA A 41 -12.71 -16.76 -4.96
N LEU A 42 -13.24 -15.89 -4.08
CA LEU A 42 -13.05 -14.44 -4.18
C LEU A 42 -11.57 -14.05 -4.01
N LEU A 43 -10.84 -14.71 -3.09
CA LEU A 43 -9.41 -14.50 -2.92
C LEU A 43 -8.63 -14.89 -4.17
N ASN A 44 -9.00 -15.99 -4.82
CA ASN A 44 -8.38 -16.39 -6.10
C ASN A 44 -8.57 -15.31 -7.16
N LEU A 45 -9.79 -14.81 -7.29
CA LEU A 45 -10.12 -13.75 -8.25
C LEU A 45 -9.35 -12.44 -7.96
N ALA A 46 -9.29 -12.06 -6.68
CA ALA A 46 -8.52 -10.89 -6.24
C ALA A 46 -7.02 -11.07 -6.50
N ALA A 47 -6.47 -12.27 -6.26
CA ALA A 47 -5.07 -12.57 -6.50
C ALA A 47 -4.71 -12.55 -8.00
N LEU A 48 -5.58 -13.07 -8.87
CA LEU A 48 -5.41 -12.99 -10.33
C LEU A 48 -5.47 -11.53 -10.82
N ALA A 49 -6.42 -10.75 -10.31
CA ALA A 49 -6.52 -9.32 -10.64
C ALA A 49 -5.29 -8.55 -10.12
N TRP A 50 -4.79 -8.90 -8.94
CA TRP A 50 -3.56 -8.35 -8.39
C TRP A 50 -2.36 -8.72 -9.26
N LEU A 51 -2.22 -9.98 -9.65
CA LEU A 51 -1.14 -10.44 -10.55
C LEU A 51 -1.13 -9.66 -11.86
N ILE A 52 -2.29 -9.53 -12.53
CA ILE A 52 -2.40 -8.82 -13.81
C ILE A 52 -2.06 -7.33 -13.63
N SER A 53 -2.59 -6.70 -12.58
CA SER A 53 -2.35 -5.28 -12.33
C SER A 53 -0.91 -4.99 -11.89
N SER A 54 -0.27 -5.88 -11.11
CA SER A 54 1.14 -5.75 -10.72
C SER A 54 2.08 -5.95 -11.92
N LEU A 55 1.80 -6.92 -12.79
CA LEU A 55 2.53 -7.07 -14.05
C LEU A 55 2.37 -5.83 -14.94
N GLY A 56 1.14 -5.33 -15.08
CA GLY A 56 0.88 -4.10 -15.82
C GLY A 56 1.61 -2.89 -15.23
N ASN A 57 1.68 -2.78 -13.90
CA ASN A 57 2.40 -1.71 -13.22
C ASN A 57 3.92 -1.82 -13.43
N LEU A 58 4.47 -3.04 -13.37
CA LEU A 58 5.89 -3.30 -13.63
C LEU A 58 6.26 -2.87 -15.06
N ILE A 59 5.48 -3.29 -16.07
CA ILE A 59 5.71 -2.93 -17.48
C ILE A 59 5.53 -1.42 -17.70
N ALA A 60 4.50 -0.81 -17.12
CA ALA A 60 4.26 0.63 -17.24
C ALA A 60 5.39 1.46 -16.62
N MET A 61 5.94 1.00 -15.49
CA MET A 61 7.08 1.64 -14.85
C MET A 61 8.35 1.52 -15.71
N LEU A 62 8.58 0.33 -16.27
CA LEU A 62 9.69 0.07 -17.18
C LEU A 62 9.58 0.94 -18.45
N ALA A 63 8.39 1.03 -19.05
CA ALA A 63 8.12 1.90 -20.19
C ALA A 63 8.41 3.37 -19.89
N SER A 64 8.03 3.84 -18.70
CA SER A 64 8.31 5.21 -18.24
C SER A 64 9.79 5.47 -18.01
N LEU A 65 10.56 4.49 -17.52
CA LEU A 65 12.00 4.64 -17.29
C LEU A 65 12.81 4.76 -18.59
N PHE A 66 12.37 4.05 -19.65
CA PHE A 66 13.06 4.04 -20.94
C PHE A 66 12.45 5.01 -21.96
N ASP A 67 11.43 5.79 -21.56
CA ASP A 67 10.66 6.67 -22.46
C ASP A 67 10.18 5.92 -23.73
N ARG A 68 9.67 4.71 -23.53
CA ARG A 68 9.15 3.84 -24.60
C ARG A 68 7.67 3.52 -24.40
N SER A 69 7.04 3.04 -25.46
CA SER A 69 5.66 2.54 -25.36
C SER A 69 5.58 1.30 -24.49
N PHE A 70 4.40 1.02 -23.91
CA PHE A 70 4.12 -0.16 -23.09
C PHE A 70 4.56 -1.48 -23.73
N PHE A 71 4.29 -1.64 -25.03
CA PHE A 71 4.70 -2.83 -25.78
C PHE A 71 6.16 -2.78 -26.26
N GLY A 72 6.76 -1.59 -26.33
CA GLY A 72 8.14 -1.41 -26.80
C GLY A 72 9.22 -1.83 -25.81
N VAL A 73 8.83 -2.19 -24.56
CA VAL A 73 9.74 -2.67 -23.51
C VAL A 73 9.57 -4.16 -23.23
N LEU A 74 8.71 -4.87 -23.98
CA LEU A 74 8.43 -6.30 -23.79
C LEU A 74 9.52 -7.21 -24.40
N ASP A 75 10.77 -6.85 -24.24
CA ASP A 75 11.87 -7.75 -24.57
C ASP A 75 12.46 -8.42 -23.32
N PHE A 76 12.83 -9.67 -23.45
CA PHE A 76 13.32 -10.50 -22.34
C PHE A 76 14.55 -9.89 -21.65
N THR A 77 15.47 -9.32 -22.43
CA THR A 77 16.74 -8.76 -21.91
C THR A 77 16.47 -7.55 -21.04
N THR A 78 15.60 -6.64 -21.49
CA THR A 78 15.21 -5.43 -20.75
C THR A 78 14.48 -5.79 -19.46
N ILE A 79 13.48 -6.68 -19.51
CA ILE A 79 12.74 -7.13 -18.34
C ILE A 79 13.66 -7.82 -17.32
N ARG A 80 14.51 -8.75 -17.80
CA ARG A 80 15.49 -9.46 -16.97
C ARG A 80 16.45 -8.48 -16.29
N SER A 81 17.02 -7.55 -17.05
CA SER A 81 17.94 -6.54 -16.51
C SER A 81 17.25 -5.67 -15.47
N TYR A 82 16.03 -5.23 -15.72
CA TYR A 82 15.25 -4.46 -14.77
C TYR A 82 15.04 -5.21 -13.46
N ILE A 83 14.59 -6.47 -13.52
CA ILE A 83 14.30 -7.27 -12.33
C ILE A 83 15.57 -7.60 -11.55
N PHE A 84 16.66 -7.97 -12.20
CA PHE A 84 17.85 -8.45 -11.49
C PHE A 84 18.87 -7.37 -11.18
N GLN A 85 18.95 -6.28 -11.95
CA GLN A 85 19.93 -5.23 -11.77
C GLN A 85 19.41 -3.99 -11.01
N THR A 86 18.08 -3.82 -10.90
CA THR A 86 17.51 -2.71 -10.14
C THR A 86 16.81 -3.18 -8.87
N SER A 87 16.92 -2.40 -7.81
CA SER A 87 16.18 -2.67 -6.57
C SER A 87 14.67 -2.52 -6.77
N LEU A 88 14.24 -1.54 -7.57
CA LEU A 88 12.83 -1.31 -7.88
C LEU A 88 12.21 -2.51 -8.59
N GLY A 89 12.88 -3.05 -9.63
CA GLY A 89 12.41 -4.24 -10.35
C GLY A 89 12.33 -5.47 -9.46
N ARG A 90 13.30 -5.68 -8.57
CA ARG A 90 13.28 -6.79 -7.60
C ARG A 90 12.07 -6.74 -6.67
N PHE A 91 11.76 -5.58 -6.08
CA PHE A 91 10.63 -5.46 -5.18
C PHE A 91 9.28 -5.57 -5.89
N GLN A 92 9.17 -5.07 -7.11
CA GLN A 92 7.98 -5.29 -7.93
C GLN A 92 7.83 -6.77 -8.33
N ALA A 93 8.93 -7.47 -8.63
CA ALA A 93 8.89 -8.91 -8.91
C ALA A 93 8.46 -9.73 -7.69
N ILE A 94 8.83 -9.32 -6.46
CA ILE A 94 8.34 -9.94 -5.22
C ILE A 94 6.82 -9.78 -5.09
N GLU A 95 6.27 -8.61 -5.42
CA GLU A 95 4.82 -8.39 -5.42
C GLU A 95 4.11 -9.30 -6.44
N VAL A 96 4.61 -9.37 -7.67
CA VAL A 96 4.09 -10.26 -8.72
C VAL A 96 4.13 -11.72 -8.27
N LEU A 97 5.25 -12.16 -7.69
CA LEU A 97 5.42 -13.52 -7.17
C LEU A 97 4.44 -13.81 -6.03
N ALA A 98 4.23 -12.87 -5.12
CA ALA A 98 3.27 -13.02 -4.02
C ALA A 98 1.84 -13.23 -4.56
N ALA A 99 1.39 -12.41 -5.50
CA ALA A 99 0.09 -12.54 -6.13
C ALA A 99 -0.07 -13.89 -6.86
N LEU A 100 0.96 -14.32 -7.58
CA LEU A 100 1.01 -15.62 -8.27
C LEU A 100 0.91 -16.80 -7.29
N LEU A 101 1.68 -16.76 -6.20
CA LEU A 101 1.66 -17.83 -5.18
C LEU A 101 0.28 -17.95 -4.54
N ILE A 102 -0.36 -16.82 -4.21
CA ILE A 102 -1.73 -16.84 -3.66
C ILE A 102 -2.69 -17.46 -4.66
N ALA A 103 -2.66 -17.04 -5.94
CA ALA A 103 -3.53 -17.58 -6.98
C ALA A 103 -3.37 -19.10 -7.15
N ILE A 104 -2.13 -19.62 -7.10
CA ILE A 104 -1.85 -21.05 -7.26
C ILE A 104 -2.31 -21.86 -6.03
N PHE A 105 -2.08 -21.35 -4.82
CA PHE A 105 -2.23 -22.15 -3.61
C PHE A 105 -3.58 -21.99 -2.91
N VAL A 106 -4.34 -20.91 -3.15
CA VAL A 106 -5.59 -20.66 -2.43
C VAL A 106 -6.61 -21.80 -2.56
N ALA A 107 -6.73 -22.43 -3.73
CA ALA A 107 -7.66 -23.54 -3.94
C ALA A 107 -7.32 -24.80 -3.11
N ARG A 108 -6.07 -24.91 -2.65
CA ARG A 108 -5.59 -26.03 -1.82
C ARG A 108 -5.72 -25.77 -0.33
N VAL A 109 -6.01 -24.53 0.07
CA VAL A 109 -6.12 -24.15 1.48
C VAL A 109 -7.46 -24.64 2.04
N LYS A 110 -7.38 -25.58 2.96
CA LYS A 110 -8.53 -26.14 3.69
C LYS A 110 -8.44 -25.87 5.21
N ARG A 111 -7.33 -25.33 5.68
CA ARG A 111 -7.06 -25.06 7.10
C ARG A 111 -6.66 -23.60 7.31
N THR A 112 -7.00 -23.06 8.47
CA THR A 112 -6.62 -21.70 8.90
C THR A 112 -5.11 -21.47 8.87
N GLY A 113 -4.30 -22.48 9.21
CA GLY A 113 -2.85 -22.41 9.08
C GLY A 113 -2.38 -22.15 7.64
N GLY A 114 -2.99 -22.82 6.64
CA GLY A 114 -2.71 -22.54 5.24
C GLY A 114 -3.14 -21.13 4.83
N ALA A 115 -4.28 -20.66 5.30
CA ALA A 115 -4.75 -19.29 5.08
C ALA A 115 -3.80 -18.24 5.70
N LEU A 116 -3.21 -18.55 6.87
CA LEU A 116 -2.20 -17.69 7.51
C LEU A 116 -0.95 -17.53 6.63
N TYR A 117 -0.47 -18.59 5.99
CA TYR A 117 0.64 -18.47 5.03
C TYR A 117 0.28 -17.57 3.84
N LEU A 118 -0.94 -17.66 3.30
CA LEU A 118 -1.39 -16.75 2.24
C LEU A 118 -1.44 -15.30 2.71
N LEU A 119 -1.90 -15.06 3.95
CA LEU A 119 -1.90 -13.73 4.55
C LEU A 119 -0.48 -13.17 4.71
N LEU A 120 0.48 -13.98 5.16
CA LEU A 120 1.88 -13.58 5.26
C LEU A 120 2.46 -13.23 3.89
N ILE A 121 2.22 -14.06 2.86
CA ILE A 121 2.64 -13.79 1.48
C ILE A 121 2.02 -12.49 0.98
N ALA A 122 0.73 -12.24 1.23
CA ALA A 122 0.06 -11.00 0.82
C ALA A 122 0.68 -9.76 1.48
N ASN A 123 1.01 -9.84 2.79
CA ASN A 123 1.68 -8.74 3.50
C ASN A 123 3.08 -8.46 2.94
N VAL A 124 3.86 -9.50 2.63
CA VAL A 124 5.18 -9.34 1.98
C VAL A 124 5.02 -8.70 0.60
N GLY A 125 4.06 -9.17 -0.19
CA GLY A 125 3.81 -8.64 -1.54
C GLY A 125 3.46 -7.16 -1.54
N ILE A 126 2.54 -6.71 -0.68
CA ILE A 126 2.14 -5.30 -0.63
C ILE A 126 3.20 -4.38 0.01
N ALA A 127 4.02 -4.92 0.91
CA ALA A 127 5.10 -4.17 1.56
C ALA A 127 6.33 -4.01 0.66
N ALA A 128 6.60 -4.95 -0.23
CA ALA A 128 7.82 -4.97 -1.03
C ALA A 128 8.03 -3.69 -1.86
N PRO A 129 7.08 -3.17 -2.65
CA PRO A 129 7.27 -1.93 -3.40
C PRO A 129 7.50 -0.70 -2.51
N VAL A 130 6.99 -0.73 -1.27
CA VAL A 130 7.12 0.38 -0.32
C VAL A 130 8.57 0.58 0.12
N LEU A 131 9.37 -0.49 0.15
CA LEU A 131 10.78 -0.44 0.53
C LEU A 131 11.62 0.41 -0.43
N GLN A 132 11.12 0.70 -1.63
CA GLN A 132 11.76 1.56 -2.64
C GLN A 132 11.15 2.96 -2.75
N SER A 133 10.26 3.33 -1.82
CA SER A 133 9.69 4.68 -1.84
C SER A 133 10.79 5.75 -1.62
N HIS A 134 10.54 6.97 -2.13
CA HIS A 134 11.43 8.14 -1.95
C HIS A 134 11.72 8.49 -0.48
N SER A 135 11.00 7.89 0.48
CA SER A 135 11.33 7.94 1.92
C SER A 135 12.73 7.42 2.23
N ALA A 136 13.25 6.62 1.34
CA ALA A 136 14.58 6.04 1.41
C ALA A 136 15.73 7.06 1.24
N GLN A 137 15.46 8.30 0.90
CA GLN A 137 16.48 9.34 0.62
C GLN A 137 16.66 10.37 1.76
N SER A 138 15.89 10.26 2.84
CA SER A 138 16.00 11.17 4.01
C SER A 138 17.02 10.64 5.03
N GLY A 139 17.63 11.53 5.80
CA GLY A 139 18.69 11.19 6.79
C GLY A 139 18.23 10.24 7.93
N SER A 140 16.92 10.00 8.12
CA SER A 140 16.31 9.01 9.02
C SER A 140 15.71 7.82 8.27
N HIS A 141 16.41 7.34 7.26
CA HIS A 141 15.97 6.36 6.27
C HIS A 141 15.22 5.14 6.86
N GLY A 142 15.79 4.48 7.87
CA GLY A 142 15.19 3.26 8.45
C GLY A 142 13.84 3.52 9.12
N ILE A 143 13.70 4.63 9.84
CA ILE A 143 12.46 5.01 10.53
C ILE A 143 11.38 5.37 9.52
N ALA A 144 11.73 6.16 8.50
CA ALA A 144 10.78 6.60 7.47
C ALA A 144 10.24 5.42 6.65
N VAL A 145 11.10 4.48 6.23
CA VAL A 145 10.69 3.28 5.49
C VAL A 145 9.91 2.32 6.38
N GLY A 146 10.41 2.04 7.60
CA GLY A 146 9.73 1.15 8.53
C GLY A 146 8.34 1.63 8.91
N SER A 147 8.18 2.94 9.20
CA SER A 147 6.87 3.52 9.51
C SER A 147 5.92 3.47 8.31
N LEU A 148 6.42 3.64 7.08
CA LEU A 148 5.61 3.55 5.88
C LEU A 148 5.14 2.12 5.61
N VAL A 149 5.99 1.11 5.81
CA VAL A 149 5.62 -0.31 5.71
C VAL A 149 4.51 -0.65 6.71
N ILE A 150 4.67 -0.26 7.98
CA ILE A 150 3.63 -0.45 9.01
C ILE A 150 2.35 0.26 8.59
N HIS A 151 2.44 1.48 8.07
CA HIS A 151 1.30 2.27 7.62
C HIS A 151 0.50 1.56 6.52
N VAL A 152 1.19 1.06 5.49
CA VAL A 152 0.55 0.38 4.35
C VAL A 152 -0.06 -0.94 4.77
N ILE A 153 0.63 -1.75 5.57
CA ILE A 153 0.09 -3.02 6.08
C ILE A 153 -1.13 -2.76 6.97
N ALA A 154 -1.04 -1.85 7.93
CA ALA A 154 -2.14 -1.56 8.84
C ALA A 154 -3.36 -0.99 8.11
N LEU A 155 -3.15 -0.10 7.13
CA LEU A 155 -4.22 0.43 6.30
C LEU A 155 -4.88 -0.69 5.47
N SER A 156 -4.09 -1.61 4.93
CA SER A 156 -4.58 -2.76 4.17
C SER A 156 -5.40 -3.71 5.05
N TRP A 157 -4.99 -3.92 6.27
CA TRP A 157 -5.75 -4.70 7.25
C TRP A 157 -7.07 -4.03 7.61
N TRP A 158 -7.07 -2.72 7.81
CA TRP A 158 -8.28 -1.99 8.11
C TRP A 158 -9.28 -2.05 6.95
N ILE A 159 -8.90 -1.57 5.77
CA ILE A 159 -9.76 -1.58 4.57
C ILE A 159 -10.16 -3.02 4.21
N GLY A 160 -9.19 -3.92 4.21
CA GLY A 160 -9.37 -5.31 3.83
C GLY A 160 -10.34 -6.05 4.74
N SER A 161 -10.23 -5.90 6.06
CA SER A 161 -11.15 -6.55 7.01
C SER A 161 -12.58 -6.05 6.90
N ILE A 162 -12.78 -4.75 6.68
CA ILE A 162 -14.10 -4.17 6.46
C ILE A 162 -14.68 -4.62 5.11
N GLY A 163 -13.87 -4.65 4.06
CA GLY A 163 -14.26 -5.17 2.75
C GLY A 163 -14.62 -6.65 2.81
N ALA A 164 -13.85 -7.45 3.54
CA ALA A 164 -14.14 -8.86 3.77
C ALA A 164 -15.45 -9.10 4.51
N LEU A 165 -15.79 -8.22 5.47
CA LEU A 165 -17.09 -8.30 6.16
C LEU A 165 -18.28 -8.19 5.20
N VAL A 166 -18.14 -7.38 4.13
CA VAL A 166 -19.17 -7.27 3.08
C VAL A 166 -19.30 -8.56 2.27
N ALA A 167 -18.17 -9.26 2.05
CA ALA A 167 -18.13 -10.51 1.30
C ALA A 167 -18.72 -11.72 2.05
N LEU A 168 -18.82 -11.65 3.39
CA LEU A 168 -19.41 -12.71 4.21
C LEU A 168 -20.93 -12.79 4.08
N ASP A 169 -21.51 -13.98 4.28
CA ASP A 169 -22.94 -14.17 4.40
C ASP A 169 -23.48 -13.52 5.69
N LYS A 170 -24.80 -13.27 5.73
CA LYS A 170 -25.42 -12.52 6.84
C LYS A 170 -25.06 -13.10 8.23
N ASN A 171 -25.19 -14.42 8.38
CA ASN A 171 -24.95 -15.08 9.66
C ASN A 171 -23.47 -15.00 10.08
N ASP A 172 -22.55 -15.25 9.15
CA ASP A 172 -21.10 -15.16 9.40
C ASP A 172 -20.68 -13.73 9.67
N ARG A 173 -21.32 -12.74 9.03
CA ARG A 173 -21.06 -11.31 9.22
C ARG A 173 -21.33 -10.84 10.65
N GLU A 174 -22.42 -11.29 11.26
CA GLU A 174 -22.75 -10.95 12.64
C GLU A 174 -21.71 -11.52 13.62
N LEU A 175 -21.30 -12.77 13.40
CA LEU A 175 -20.27 -13.43 14.20
C LEU A 175 -18.87 -12.78 14.02
N ALA A 176 -18.55 -12.38 12.80
CA ALA A 176 -17.28 -11.77 12.46
C ALA A 176 -17.15 -10.30 12.90
N PHE A 177 -18.27 -9.60 13.13
CA PHE A 177 -18.29 -8.16 13.39
C PHE A 177 -17.39 -7.74 14.56
N SER A 178 -17.40 -8.49 15.66
CA SER A 178 -16.56 -8.19 16.83
C SER A 178 -15.08 -8.31 16.49
N ARG A 179 -14.68 -9.34 15.73
CA ARG A 179 -13.30 -9.57 15.32
C ARG A 179 -12.82 -8.49 14.35
N VAL A 180 -13.65 -8.14 13.35
CA VAL A 180 -13.35 -7.02 12.42
C VAL A 180 -13.22 -5.70 13.17
N SER A 181 -14.10 -5.45 14.16
CA SER A 181 -14.04 -4.23 14.98
C SER A 181 -12.71 -4.13 15.77
N THR A 182 -12.19 -5.24 16.28
CA THR A 182 -10.91 -5.30 16.97
C THR A 182 -9.74 -5.07 15.99
N ILE A 183 -9.77 -5.73 14.83
CA ILE A 183 -8.74 -5.53 13.78
C ILE A 183 -8.74 -4.06 13.33
N ALA A 184 -9.91 -3.50 13.03
CA ALA A 184 -10.05 -2.11 12.61
C ALA A 184 -9.54 -1.12 13.67
N LEU A 185 -9.78 -1.38 14.97
CA LEU A 185 -9.27 -0.54 16.05
C LEU A 185 -7.74 -0.52 16.10
N TRP A 186 -7.11 -1.69 16.16
CA TRP A 186 -5.65 -1.76 16.23
C TRP A 186 -4.98 -1.26 14.95
N SER A 187 -5.57 -1.56 13.79
CA SER A 187 -5.10 -1.03 12.52
C SER A 187 -5.22 0.50 12.45
N SER A 188 -6.31 1.09 12.94
CA SER A 188 -6.47 2.55 12.96
C SER A 188 -5.45 3.24 13.86
N ILE A 189 -5.13 2.65 15.01
CA ILE A 189 -4.06 3.14 15.91
C ILE A 189 -2.70 3.06 15.20
N ALA A 190 -2.39 1.91 14.58
CA ALA A 190 -1.14 1.73 13.86
C ALA A 190 -1.00 2.70 12.67
N VAL A 191 -2.08 2.95 11.92
CA VAL A 191 -2.13 3.95 10.83
C VAL A 191 -1.90 5.36 11.37
N ALA A 192 -2.52 5.73 12.50
CA ALA A 192 -2.35 7.05 13.09
C ALA A 192 -0.90 7.26 13.56
N VAL A 193 -0.36 6.33 14.34
CA VAL A 193 1.02 6.42 14.86
C VAL A 193 2.03 6.45 13.73
N SER A 194 1.96 5.51 12.79
CA SER A 194 2.86 5.47 11.64
C SER A 194 2.71 6.70 10.73
N GLY A 195 1.50 7.23 10.60
CA GLY A 195 1.23 8.46 9.86
C GLY A 195 1.89 9.69 10.48
N VAL A 196 1.86 9.81 11.82
CA VAL A 196 2.56 10.88 12.56
C VAL A 196 4.07 10.74 12.34
N VAL A 197 4.65 9.55 12.52
CA VAL A 197 6.08 9.31 12.30
C VAL A 197 6.49 9.64 10.86
N ASN A 198 5.70 9.21 9.88
CA ASN A 198 5.94 9.52 8.47
C ASN A 198 5.90 11.02 8.16
N SER A 199 4.95 11.74 8.78
CA SER A 199 4.83 13.19 8.60
C SER A 199 6.01 13.92 9.26
N TRP A 200 6.38 13.50 10.45
CA TRP A 200 7.53 14.07 11.18
C TRP A 200 8.85 13.95 10.43
N THR A 201 9.08 12.81 9.76
CA THR A 201 10.33 12.58 9.01
C THR A 201 10.41 13.34 7.69
N ARG A 202 9.27 13.90 7.19
CA ARG A 202 9.18 14.49 5.84
C ARG A 202 8.83 15.95 5.79
N LEU A 203 8.22 16.51 6.85
CA LEU A 203 7.61 17.84 6.83
C LEU A 203 8.17 18.72 7.92
N ARG A 204 8.37 19.99 7.60
CA ARG A 204 8.45 21.06 8.58
C ARG A 204 7.04 21.53 8.93
N LEU A 205 6.80 21.94 10.17
CA LEU A 205 5.49 22.41 10.62
C LEU A 205 4.94 23.59 9.77
N SER A 206 5.83 24.45 9.25
CA SER A 206 5.48 25.53 8.33
C SER A 206 4.85 25.03 7.02
N ASP A 207 5.31 23.88 6.52
CA ASP A 207 4.89 23.35 5.20
C ASP A 207 3.44 22.85 5.22
N LEU A 208 2.90 22.55 6.41
CA LEU A 208 1.51 22.15 6.59
C LEU A 208 0.52 23.20 6.10
N TRP A 209 0.84 24.48 6.27
CA TRP A 209 -0.09 25.57 5.98
C TRP A 209 0.12 26.20 4.61
N PHE A 210 1.33 26.12 4.07
CA PHE A 210 1.72 26.89 2.87
C PHE A 210 1.99 26.02 1.62
N THR A 211 1.83 24.70 1.71
CA THR A 211 2.10 23.80 0.57
C THR A 211 0.88 23.00 0.14
N LYS A 212 0.81 22.64 -1.14
CA LYS A 212 -0.21 21.70 -1.66
C LYS A 212 -0.16 20.34 -0.95
N TYR A 213 1.04 19.91 -0.59
CA TYR A 213 1.25 18.69 0.17
C TYR A 213 0.62 18.78 1.56
N GLY A 214 0.85 19.88 2.27
CA GLY A 214 0.26 20.15 3.58
C GLY A 214 -1.27 20.17 3.55
N ALA A 215 -1.86 20.84 2.56
CA ALA A 215 -3.32 20.87 2.38
C ALA A 215 -3.91 19.45 2.18
N LEU A 216 -3.27 18.60 1.35
CA LEU A 216 -3.69 17.22 1.16
C LEU A 216 -3.52 16.37 2.42
N LEU A 217 -2.45 16.61 3.19
CA LEU A 217 -2.24 15.92 4.47
C LEU A 217 -3.31 16.32 5.49
N LEU A 218 -3.65 17.60 5.59
CA LEU A 218 -4.74 18.08 6.46
C LEU A 218 -6.09 17.49 6.04
N ALA A 219 -6.38 17.41 4.74
CA ALA A 219 -7.58 16.75 4.23
C ALA A 219 -7.61 15.27 4.62
N LYS A 220 -6.47 14.57 4.55
CA LYS A 220 -6.35 13.16 4.98
C LYS A 220 -6.59 13.00 6.48
N ILE A 221 -6.09 13.91 7.30
CA ILE A 221 -6.31 13.91 8.75
C ILE A 221 -7.79 14.16 9.07
N ALA A 222 -8.43 15.11 8.40
CA ALA A 222 -9.85 15.39 8.56
C ALA A 222 -10.73 14.18 8.17
N LEU A 223 -10.44 13.55 7.03
CA LEU A 223 -11.11 12.32 6.61
C LEU A 223 -10.92 11.19 7.62
N MET A 224 -9.71 11.04 8.17
CA MET A 224 -9.43 10.05 9.21
C MET A 224 -10.29 10.28 10.46
N ALA A 225 -10.44 11.52 10.91
CA ALA A 225 -11.31 11.86 12.02
C ALA A 225 -12.78 11.50 11.72
N ILE A 226 -13.26 11.79 10.51
CA ILE A 226 -14.62 11.42 10.08
C ILE A 226 -14.79 9.89 10.09
N VAL A 227 -13.82 9.13 9.58
CA VAL A 227 -13.87 7.65 9.61
C VAL A 227 -13.96 7.13 11.05
N ILE A 228 -13.16 7.67 11.97
CA ILE A 228 -13.18 7.27 13.38
C ILE A 228 -14.56 7.54 14.00
N ILE A 229 -15.19 8.67 13.68
CA ILE A 229 -16.54 9.00 14.13
C ILE A 229 -17.56 8.00 13.56
N VAL A 230 -17.51 7.72 12.27
CA VAL A 230 -18.38 6.75 11.59
C VAL A 230 -18.20 5.35 12.20
N ALA A 231 -16.97 4.89 12.36
CA ALA A 231 -16.63 3.60 12.97
C ALA A 231 -17.13 3.50 14.43
N SER A 232 -17.02 4.58 15.21
CA SER A 232 -17.52 4.63 16.59
C SER A 232 -19.05 4.51 16.63
N ARG A 233 -19.75 5.15 15.69
CA ARG A 233 -21.21 5.07 15.55
C ARG A 233 -21.65 3.68 15.12
N LEU A 234 -20.95 3.06 14.17
CA LEU A 234 -21.18 1.69 13.73
C LEU A 234 -21.12 0.71 14.91
N ARG A 235 -20.06 0.79 15.73
CA ARG A 235 -19.90 -0.06 16.92
C ARG A 235 -21.05 0.11 17.93
N LYS A 236 -21.50 1.34 18.13
CA LYS A 236 -22.57 1.67 19.09
C LYS A 236 -23.97 1.20 18.63
N GLN A 237 -24.27 1.37 17.35
CA GLN A 237 -25.60 1.12 16.79
C GLN A 237 -25.76 -0.25 16.12
N ARG A 238 -24.67 -0.99 15.88
CA ARG A 238 -24.63 -2.28 15.17
C ARG A 238 -25.34 -2.29 13.80
N ARG A 239 -25.50 -1.12 13.17
CA ARG A 239 -26.12 -0.99 11.84
C ARG A 239 -25.10 -1.24 10.73
N VAL A 240 -24.68 -2.49 10.62
CA VAL A 240 -23.62 -2.94 9.69
C VAL A 240 -23.94 -2.56 8.24
N SER A 241 -25.19 -2.75 7.81
CA SER A 241 -25.58 -2.54 6.42
C SER A 241 -25.51 -1.08 5.96
N TYR A 242 -25.63 -0.12 6.88
CA TYR A 242 -25.61 1.30 6.56
C TYR A 242 -24.21 1.93 6.70
N TYR A 243 -23.52 1.67 7.80
CA TYR A 243 -22.27 2.36 8.11
C TYR A 243 -21.04 1.74 7.43
N VAL A 244 -21.03 0.43 7.19
CA VAL A 244 -19.88 -0.26 6.56
C VAL A 244 -19.57 0.25 5.15
N PRO A 245 -20.53 0.44 4.23
CA PRO A 245 -20.26 1.03 2.93
C PRO A 245 -19.70 2.46 3.02
N ILE A 246 -20.17 3.27 3.96
CA ILE A 246 -19.69 4.63 4.18
C ILE A 246 -18.25 4.61 4.68
N GLU A 247 -17.95 3.79 5.68
CA GLU A 247 -16.60 3.63 6.22
C GLU A 247 -15.62 3.16 5.12
N LEU A 248 -16.03 2.17 4.32
CA LEU A 248 -15.22 1.64 3.22
C LEU A 248 -14.97 2.71 2.14
N ALA A 249 -15.98 3.47 1.74
CA ALA A 249 -15.84 4.56 0.77
C ALA A 249 -14.87 5.65 1.26
N LEU A 250 -14.97 6.04 2.53
CA LEU A 250 -14.05 7.01 3.14
C LEU A 250 -12.61 6.49 3.20
N LEU A 251 -12.42 5.23 3.57
CA LEU A 251 -11.09 4.59 3.62
C LEU A 251 -10.46 4.47 2.23
N ILE A 252 -11.24 4.11 1.21
CA ILE A 252 -10.78 4.10 -0.18
C ILE A 252 -10.38 5.51 -0.63
N SER A 253 -11.14 6.54 -0.25
CA SER A 253 -10.81 7.94 -0.54
C SER A 253 -9.49 8.36 0.13
N ILE A 254 -9.26 7.97 1.39
CA ILE A 254 -7.98 8.22 2.10
C ILE A 254 -6.83 7.51 1.39
N MET A 255 -7.03 6.27 0.94
CA MET A 255 -6.03 5.51 0.19
C MET A 255 -5.70 6.19 -1.16
N ALA A 256 -6.72 6.67 -1.87
CA ALA A 256 -6.55 7.39 -3.14
C ALA A 256 -5.76 8.71 -2.95
N ILE A 257 -6.10 9.50 -1.92
CA ILE A 257 -5.36 10.71 -1.55
C ILE A 257 -3.91 10.36 -1.19
N GLY A 258 -3.69 9.29 -0.42
CA GLY A 258 -2.36 8.81 -0.07
C GLY A 258 -1.52 8.43 -1.29
N SER A 259 -2.11 7.71 -2.24
CA SER A 259 -1.47 7.35 -3.52
C SER A 259 -1.14 8.57 -4.37
N TYR A 260 -2.00 9.59 -4.36
CA TYR A 260 -1.77 10.86 -5.04
C TYR A 260 -0.66 11.67 -4.35
N LEU A 261 -0.67 11.73 -3.01
CA LEU A 261 0.34 12.41 -2.21
C LEU A 261 1.76 11.89 -2.48
N ASN A 262 1.88 10.60 -2.77
CA ASN A 262 3.18 9.97 -3.05
C ASN A 262 3.85 10.48 -4.34
N ARG A 263 3.14 11.27 -5.14
CA ARG A 263 3.65 11.92 -6.36
C ARG A 263 4.19 13.32 -6.14
N PHE A 264 3.91 13.92 -4.97
CA PHE A 264 4.44 15.22 -4.61
C PHE A 264 5.67 15.07 -3.73
N THR A 265 6.69 15.83 -4.02
CA THR A 265 7.80 16.03 -3.08
C THR A 265 7.26 16.76 -1.85
N PRO A 266 7.56 16.31 -0.63
CA PRO A 266 6.98 16.82 0.60
C PRO A 266 7.25 18.29 0.89
N SER A 267 8.37 18.80 0.49
CA SER A 267 8.68 20.24 0.42
C SER A 267 9.38 20.47 -0.89
N ASP A 268 9.05 21.59 -1.55
CA ASP A 268 10.04 22.24 -2.36
C ASP A 268 11.20 22.63 -1.40
N LEU A 269 12.03 21.66 -1.05
CA LEU A 269 13.42 21.97 -0.82
C LEU A 269 13.81 22.62 -2.13
N LYS A 270 13.62 23.95 -2.21
CA LYS A 270 14.28 24.74 -3.25
C LYS A 270 15.66 24.17 -3.28
N PRO A 271 16.10 23.53 -4.37
CA PRO A 271 17.46 23.04 -4.46
C PRO A 271 18.27 24.23 -3.98
N ILE A 272 19.16 24.01 -2.97
CA ILE A 272 20.02 25.07 -2.48
C ILE A 272 20.57 25.64 -3.77
N THR A 273 20.02 26.78 -4.19
CA THR A 273 20.36 27.34 -5.48
C THR A 273 21.85 27.58 -5.36
N PHE A 274 22.62 27.22 -6.35
CA PHE A 274 24.10 27.37 -6.38
C PHE A 274 24.52 28.74 -5.88
N ASP A 275 23.70 29.76 -6.11
CA ASP A 275 23.88 31.13 -5.62
C ASP A 275 23.88 31.25 -4.10
N ARG A 276 22.99 30.54 -3.39
CA ARG A 276 22.88 30.63 -1.93
C ARG A 276 24.03 29.90 -1.20
N THR A 277 24.57 28.85 -1.79
CA THR A 277 25.75 28.17 -1.26
C THR A 277 27.00 29.01 -1.52
N ARG A 278 27.08 29.69 -2.68
CA ARG A 278 28.13 30.66 -2.99
C ARG A 278 28.11 31.85 -2.03
N GLU A 279 26.94 32.35 -1.69
CA GLU A 279 26.80 33.45 -0.71
C GLU A 279 27.17 33.01 0.73
N LEU A 280 26.86 31.77 1.12
CA LEU A 280 27.10 31.27 2.48
C LEU A 280 28.51 30.72 2.69
N VAL A 281 29.14 30.14 1.68
CA VAL A 281 30.42 29.41 1.82
C VAL A 281 31.55 30.05 1.00
N GLY A 282 31.24 31.04 0.15
CA GLY A 282 32.24 31.73 -0.69
C GLY A 282 32.83 30.88 -1.82
N VAL A 283 32.43 29.62 -1.95
CA VAL A 283 32.91 28.67 -2.94
C VAL A 283 31.78 28.17 -3.82
N SER A 284 31.94 28.21 -5.14
CA SER A 284 30.99 27.64 -6.07
C SER A 284 31.02 26.10 -5.96
N MET A 285 29.91 25.49 -5.63
CA MET A 285 29.82 24.03 -5.66
C MET A 285 30.00 23.48 -7.08
N PRO A 286 30.62 22.31 -7.25
CA PRO A 286 30.69 21.66 -8.53
C PRO A 286 29.29 21.41 -9.08
N PRO A 287 29.04 21.55 -10.38
CA PRO A 287 27.73 21.33 -10.98
C PRO A 287 27.25 19.93 -10.70
N GLN A 288 25.91 19.78 -10.52
CA GLN A 288 25.30 18.48 -10.23
C GLN A 288 25.77 17.41 -11.22
N PRO A 289 26.13 16.21 -10.74
CA PRO A 289 26.53 15.11 -11.60
C PRO A 289 25.39 14.73 -12.52
N THR A 290 25.49 15.07 -13.79
CA THR A 290 24.64 14.51 -14.85
C THR A 290 25.25 13.19 -15.30
N LEU A 291 24.43 12.25 -15.80
CA LEU A 291 24.91 10.97 -16.34
C LEU A 291 26.03 11.17 -17.38
N ASN A 292 25.93 12.20 -18.22
CA ASN A 292 27.00 12.56 -19.16
C ASN A 292 28.31 12.96 -18.46
N ARG A 293 28.29 13.64 -17.33
CA ARG A 293 29.48 14.02 -16.58
C ARG A 293 30.07 12.86 -15.78
N LEU A 294 29.25 11.92 -15.33
CA LEU A 294 29.72 10.70 -14.65
C LEU A 294 30.50 9.76 -15.60
N PHE A 295 30.22 9.78 -16.89
CA PHE A 295 30.81 8.86 -17.85
C PHE A 295 31.77 9.50 -18.87
N PHE A 296 31.74 10.83 -19.03
CA PHE A 296 32.51 11.51 -20.11
C PHE A 296 33.29 12.75 -19.67
N ALA A 297 33.37 13.04 -18.39
CA ALA A 297 34.11 14.21 -17.88
C ALA A 297 35.34 13.79 -17.07
N TYR A 298 36.20 13.00 -17.70
CA TYR A 298 37.60 12.85 -17.35
C TYR A 298 38.42 12.76 -18.61
#